data_654666fd53ae6a20883a8e0f604ce6e9
#
_entry.id   654666fd53ae6a20883a8e0f604ce6e9
#
_cell.length_a   1.000
_cell.length_b   1.000
_cell.length_c   1.000
_cell.angle_alpha   90.00
_cell.angle_beta   90.00
_cell.angle_gamma   90.00
#
_symmetry.space_group_name_H-M   'P 1'
#
loop_
_entity.id
_entity.type
_entity.pdbx_description
1 polymer ?
#
loop_
_entity_poly.entity_id
_entity_poly.type
_entity_poly.pdbx_seq_one_letter_code
_entity_poly.pdbx_strand_id
1 'polypeptide(L)'
;MTVVEFNHYSVMLHETIEQLNINPDGIYVDGTLGGGGHAYEVCSRLKNGHFYGIDQDDAAIAAASARLQPFGDKVTVIRNNYVNAVEALREYGVTGVDGIVLDLGVSSYQLDTEDRGFSYRFDAPLDMRMDRRQTLTARDIVNNYSEMELYHIIWDYGEDPFAKNIAKHIVKNRADKPIETTFELNEIIKAAVPAKMRQNGHPSKQTFQAIRIECNQELEVLKKALDELIDLLNPGGRFCIITFHSLEDRIVKNAFRRNENPCTCPPEFPVCVCGKVSKGKVITRKPILPSVEELEVNSRSKSAKLRVFEKK
;
A
#
# COMPACT_ATOMS: atom_id res chain seq x y z
N MET A 1 25.27 14.85 -17.88
CA MET A 1 24.23 13.99 -17.28
C MET A 1 23.56 14.82 -16.22
N THR A 2 22.37 15.32 -16.51
CA THR A 2 21.56 16.09 -15.56
C THR A 2 21.02 15.10 -14.52
N VAL A 3 21.50 15.24 -13.29
CA VAL A 3 20.91 14.57 -12.12
C VAL A 3 19.49 15.15 -11.99
N VAL A 4 18.48 14.37 -12.33
CA VAL A 4 17.10 14.71 -12.02
C VAL A 4 17.01 14.62 -10.49
N GLU A 5 16.97 15.77 -9.85
CA GLU A 5 16.74 15.90 -8.41
C GLU A 5 15.33 15.36 -8.13
N PHE A 6 15.25 14.14 -7.63
CA PHE A 6 14.02 13.48 -7.21
C PHE A 6 13.57 14.15 -5.90
N ASN A 7 12.85 15.25 -5.98
CA ASN A 7 12.11 15.83 -4.86
C ASN A 7 10.88 14.99 -4.58
N HIS A 8 11.11 13.78 -4.08
CA HIS A 8 10.05 12.88 -3.68
C HIS A 8 9.66 13.17 -2.24
N TYR A 9 8.55 13.89 -2.06
CA TYR A 9 7.95 14.07 -0.74
C TYR A 9 7.21 12.77 -0.36
N SER A 10 7.67 12.13 0.72
CA SER A 10 6.92 11.00 1.31
C SER A 10 5.61 11.52 1.87
N VAL A 11 4.53 10.79 1.58
CA VAL A 11 3.17 11.18 1.99
C VAL A 11 3.06 11.16 3.51
N MET A 12 2.50 12.22 4.10
CA MET A 12 2.27 12.36 5.55
C MET A 12 3.53 12.08 6.39
N LEU A 13 4.69 12.54 5.92
CA LEU A 13 5.98 12.27 6.54
C LEU A 13 6.02 12.73 8.01
N HIS A 14 5.65 13.98 8.26
CA HIS A 14 5.71 14.56 9.60
C HIS A 14 4.77 13.86 10.57
N GLU A 15 3.52 13.65 10.16
CA GLU A 15 2.51 12.98 10.96
C GLU A 15 2.91 11.53 11.28
N THR A 16 3.48 10.82 10.31
CA THR A 16 3.91 9.43 10.51
C THR A 16 5.07 9.35 11.51
N ILE A 17 6.08 10.20 11.35
CA ILE A 17 7.25 10.21 12.25
C ILE A 17 6.86 10.65 13.67
N GLU A 18 5.98 11.62 13.81
CA GLU A 18 5.46 12.02 15.12
C GLU A 18 4.69 10.87 15.79
N GLN A 19 3.83 10.20 15.03
CA GLN A 19 3.03 9.09 15.55
C GLN A 19 3.84 7.84 15.85
N LEU A 20 4.97 7.60 15.19
CA LEU A 20 5.86 6.50 15.53
C LEU A 20 6.46 6.59 16.93
N ASN A 21 6.56 7.81 17.52
CA ASN A 21 7.10 8.05 18.85
C ASN A 21 8.48 7.37 19.04
N ILE A 22 9.42 7.74 18.19
CA ILE A 22 10.70 7.03 18.01
C ILE A 22 11.56 7.01 19.28
N ASN A 23 11.88 5.78 19.76
CA ASN A 23 12.97 5.54 20.71
C ASN A 23 14.29 5.47 19.94
N PRO A 24 15.30 6.30 20.25
CA PRO A 24 16.59 6.30 19.54
C PRO A 24 17.36 4.99 19.57
N ASP A 25 17.07 4.11 20.52
CA ASP A 25 17.71 2.80 20.68
C ASP A 25 16.81 1.64 20.23
N GLY A 26 15.64 1.95 19.64
CA GLY A 26 14.65 0.97 19.20
C GLY A 26 14.92 0.35 17.84
N ILE A 27 14.13 -0.66 17.50
CA ILE A 27 14.14 -1.35 16.21
C ILE A 27 12.89 -0.94 15.42
N TYR A 28 13.10 -0.49 14.20
CA TYR A 28 12.03 0.01 13.32
C TYR A 28 11.99 -0.73 11.99
N VAL A 29 10.79 -0.90 11.46
CA VAL A 29 10.55 -1.55 10.17
C VAL A 29 9.71 -0.65 9.27
N ASP A 30 10.13 -0.49 8.03
CA ASP A 30 9.29 0.00 6.94
C ASP A 30 9.04 -1.16 5.97
N GLY A 31 7.80 -1.63 5.91
CA GLY A 31 7.41 -2.76 5.05
C GLY A 31 7.14 -2.35 3.59
N THR A 32 7.17 -1.05 3.30
CA THR A 32 6.91 -0.43 1.99
C THR A 32 7.95 0.65 1.72
N LEU A 33 9.22 0.27 1.77
CA LEU A 33 10.37 1.16 1.81
C LEU A 33 10.36 2.25 0.73
N GLY A 34 9.91 1.92 -0.48
CA GLY A 34 9.84 2.85 -1.61
C GLY A 34 11.16 3.57 -1.85
N GLY A 35 11.13 4.89 -1.97
CA GLY A 35 12.33 5.72 -2.10
C GLY A 35 13.05 6.05 -0.79
N GLY A 36 12.64 5.44 0.33
CA GLY A 36 13.31 5.56 1.64
C GLY A 36 13.09 6.90 2.35
N GLY A 37 12.02 7.63 2.08
CA GLY A 37 11.81 8.94 2.71
C GLY A 37 11.44 8.84 4.19
N HIS A 38 10.46 8.01 4.56
CA HIS A 38 10.14 7.70 5.96
C HIS A 38 11.35 7.07 6.67
N ALA A 39 12.02 6.13 6.00
CA ALA A 39 13.22 5.46 6.49
C ALA A 39 14.32 6.43 6.86
N TYR A 40 14.61 7.41 5.99
CA TYR A 40 15.63 8.44 6.25
C TYR A 40 15.33 9.22 7.53
N GLU A 41 14.09 9.64 7.71
CA GLU A 41 13.67 10.39 8.90
C GLU A 41 13.70 9.54 10.18
N VAL A 42 13.38 8.25 10.10
CA VAL A 42 13.55 7.32 11.23
C VAL A 42 15.03 7.16 11.55
N CYS A 43 15.87 6.82 10.57
CA CYS A 43 17.30 6.59 10.75
C CYS A 43 18.03 7.81 11.31
N SER A 44 17.64 9.03 10.93
CA SER A 44 18.23 10.28 11.45
C SER A 44 18.02 10.47 12.95
N ARG A 45 17.01 9.82 13.54
CA ARG A 45 16.68 9.88 14.97
C ARG A 45 17.25 8.72 15.78
N LEU A 46 17.75 7.66 15.11
CA LEU A 46 18.35 6.51 15.79
C LEU A 46 19.77 6.80 16.24
N LYS A 47 20.08 6.36 17.47
CA LYS A 47 21.42 6.39 18.06
C LYS A 47 22.06 5.01 18.03
N ASN A 48 21.57 4.08 18.85
CA ASN A 48 22.01 2.67 18.92
C ASN A 48 20.98 1.71 18.32
N GLY A 49 19.82 2.22 17.86
CA GLY A 49 18.76 1.44 17.26
C GLY A 49 19.10 0.95 15.86
N HIS A 50 18.23 0.12 15.30
CA HIS A 50 18.38 -0.44 13.97
C HIS A 50 17.12 -0.28 13.13
N PHE A 51 17.29 -0.11 11.84
CA PHE A 51 16.21 0.04 10.87
C PHE A 51 16.23 -1.07 9.82
N TYR A 52 15.09 -1.68 9.57
CA TYR A 52 14.87 -2.66 8.53
C TYR A 52 13.90 -2.10 7.48
N GLY A 53 14.37 -1.98 6.24
CA GLY A 53 13.54 -1.57 5.11
C GLY A 53 13.19 -2.76 4.22
N ILE A 54 11.91 -2.97 3.93
CA ILE A 54 11.44 -4.09 3.11
C ILE A 54 10.72 -3.52 1.88
N ASP A 55 11.08 -3.98 0.69
CA ASP A 55 10.36 -3.70 -0.53
C ASP A 55 10.49 -4.89 -1.51
N GLN A 56 9.52 -5.03 -2.39
CA GLN A 56 9.53 -6.05 -3.44
C GLN A 56 10.05 -5.53 -4.78
N ASP A 57 10.10 -4.21 -4.96
CA ASP A 57 10.53 -3.54 -6.19
C ASP A 57 12.02 -3.22 -6.18
N ASP A 58 12.77 -3.75 -7.16
CA ASP A 58 14.21 -3.52 -7.30
C ASP A 58 14.58 -2.05 -7.41
N ALA A 59 13.78 -1.27 -8.11
CA ALA A 59 14.04 0.14 -8.30
C ALA A 59 13.88 0.92 -6.99
N ALA A 60 12.88 0.57 -6.18
CA ALA A 60 12.67 1.12 -4.84
C ALA A 60 13.88 0.79 -3.94
N ILE A 61 14.30 -0.48 -3.92
CA ILE A 61 15.46 -0.93 -3.14
C ILE A 61 16.72 -0.17 -3.52
N ALA A 62 17.00 -0.01 -4.82
CA ALA A 62 18.17 0.71 -5.29
C ALA A 62 18.16 2.18 -4.85
N ALA A 63 17.02 2.86 -5.00
CA ALA A 63 16.85 4.26 -4.61
C ALA A 63 16.98 4.45 -3.08
N ALA A 64 16.32 3.60 -2.30
CA ALA A 64 16.40 3.65 -0.84
C ALA A 64 17.79 3.33 -0.33
N SER A 65 18.47 2.31 -0.88
CA SER A 65 19.84 1.95 -0.49
C SER A 65 20.81 3.11 -0.71
N ALA A 66 20.68 3.82 -1.82
CA ALA A 66 21.50 5.02 -2.09
C ALA A 66 21.21 6.14 -1.08
N ARG A 67 19.92 6.41 -0.79
CA ARG A 67 19.50 7.43 0.17
C ARG A 67 19.95 7.12 1.60
N LEU A 68 19.91 5.86 2.00
CA LEU A 68 20.18 5.41 3.37
C LEU A 68 21.66 5.10 3.61
N GLN A 69 22.50 5.13 2.58
CA GLN A 69 23.94 4.88 2.66
C GLN A 69 24.65 5.63 3.80
N PRO A 70 24.31 6.91 4.11
CA PRO A 70 24.96 7.65 5.20
C PRO A 70 24.79 7.04 6.59
N PHE A 71 23.79 6.17 6.79
CA PHE A 71 23.51 5.54 8.09
C PHE A 71 24.27 4.23 8.30
N GLY A 72 24.96 3.70 7.28
CA GLY A 72 25.85 2.54 7.37
C GLY A 72 25.16 1.30 7.97
N ASP A 73 25.82 0.69 8.96
CA ASP A 73 25.39 -0.57 9.58
C ASP A 73 24.10 -0.49 10.39
N LYS A 74 23.53 0.70 10.57
CA LYS A 74 22.23 0.86 11.25
C LYS A 74 21.03 0.49 10.36
N VAL A 75 21.25 0.21 9.08
CA VAL A 75 20.20 -0.05 8.10
C VAL A 75 20.42 -1.40 7.44
N THR A 76 19.35 -2.19 7.40
CA THR A 76 19.29 -3.42 6.60
C THR A 76 18.14 -3.30 5.60
N VAL A 77 18.43 -3.47 4.31
CA VAL A 77 17.41 -3.47 3.25
C VAL A 77 17.17 -4.90 2.79
N ILE A 78 15.90 -5.32 2.78
CA ILE A 78 15.48 -6.68 2.48
C ILE A 78 14.55 -6.65 1.27
N ARG A 79 14.88 -7.45 0.24
CA ARG A 79 14.00 -7.63 -0.92
C ARG A 79 12.95 -8.68 -0.63
N ASN A 80 11.79 -8.27 -0.15
CA ASN A 80 10.66 -9.16 0.13
C ASN A 80 9.35 -8.37 0.08
N ASN A 81 8.22 -9.09 0.15
CA ASN A 81 6.92 -8.49 0.41
C ASN A 81 6.70 -8.41 1.93
N TYR A 82 6.07 -7.33 2.41
CA TYR A 82 5.83 -7.13 3.86
C TYR A 82 4.95 -8.23 4.49
N VAL A 83 4.23 -9.02 3.71
CA VAL A 83 3.51 -10.21 4.22
C VAL A 83 4.47 -11.25 4.82
N ASN A 84 5.71 -11.27 4.38
CA ASN A 84 6.76 -12.16 4.87
C ASN A 84 7.71 -11.46 5.85
N ALA A 85 7.39 -10.24 6.30
CA ALA A 85 8.29 -9.42 7.12
C ALA A 85 8.72 -10.12 8.41
N VAL A 86 7.81 -10.80 9.09
CA VAL A 86 8.10 -11.52 10.34
C VAL A 86 9.12 -12.64 10.12
N GLU A 87 8.97 -13.42 9.04
CA GLU A 87 9.91 -14.49 8.71
C GLU A 87 11.28 -13.91 8.30
N ALA A 88 11.27 -12.90 7.42
CA ALA A 88 12.49 -12.25 6.98
C ALA A 88 13.29 -11.62 8.13
N LEU A 89 12.61 -10.98 9.09
CA LEU A 89 13.26 -10.38 10.26
C LEU A 89 13.84 -11.42 11.23
N ARG A 90 13.21 -12.59 11.34
CA ARG A 90 13.73 -13.71 12.15
C ARG A 90 15.09 -14.21 11.65
N GLU A 91 15.35 -14.13 10.34
CA GLU A 91 16.67 -14.49 9.78
C GLU A 91 17.79 -13.58 10.29
N TYR A 92 17.45 -12.36 10.71
CA TYR A 92 18.37 -11.40 11.36
C TYR A 92 18.31 -11.46 12.90
N GLY A 93 17.61 -12.45 13.48
CA GLY A 93 17.48 -12.60 14.94
C GLY A 93 16.49 -11.61 15.58
N VAL A 94 15.67 -10.91 14.79
CA VAL A 94 14.70 -9.94 15.31
C VAL A 94 13.39 -10.66 15.63
N THR A 95 12.97 -10.56 16.90
CA THR A 95 11.74 -11.18 17.42
C THR A 95 10.72 -10.16 17.91
N GLY A 96 11.07 -8.86 17.92
CA GLY A 96 10.20 -7.77 18.29
C GLY A 96 10.73 -6.44 17.80
N VAL A 97 9.83 -5.49 17.49
CA VAL A 97 10.16 -4.17 16.97
C VAL A 97 9.37 -3.06 17.69
N ASP A 98 9.94 -1.86 17.75
CA ASP A 98 9.36 -0.72 18.46
C ASP A 98 8.48 0.15 17.57
N GLY A 99 8.55 -0.02 16.26
CA GLY A 99 7.64 0.62 15.33
C GLY A 99 7.67 0.03 13.94
N ILE A 100 6.51 0.10 13.30
CA ILE A 100 6.30 -0.37 11.91
C ILE A 100 5.61 0.74 11.12
N VAL A 101 6.08 0.95 9.89
CA VAL A 101 5.43 1.81 8.89
C VAL A 101 4.99 0.95 7.71
N LEU A 102 3.78 1.19 7.22
CA LEU A 102 3.33 0.79 5.89
C LEU A 102 2.75 2.03 5.18
N ASP A 103 3.34 2.39 4.04
CA ASP A 103 2.82 3.37 3.10
C ASP A 103 2.25 2.61 1.90
N LEU A 104 0.93 2.30 1.95
CA LEU A 104 0.30 1.35 1.03
C LEU A 104 0.14 1.94 -0.39
N GLY A 105 -0.07 1.05 -1.33
CA GLY A 105 -0.31 1.40 -2.74
C GLY A 105 0.97 1.48 -3.57
N VAL A 106 0.95 2.32 -4.59
CA VAL A 106 2.06 2.46 -5.55
C VAL A 106 2.98 3.61 -5.19
N SER A 107 4.28 3.38 -5.36
CA SER A 107 5.26 4.46 -5.21
C SER A 107 5.12 5.49 -6.35
N SER A 108 5.54 6.73 -6.08
CA SER A 108 5.56 7.74 -7.13
C SER A 108 6.47 7.33 -8.29
N TYR A 109 7.57 6.62 -8.01
CA TYR A 109 8.44 6.08 -9.04
C TYR A 109 7.69 5.14 -9.98
N GLN A 110 6.87 4.22 -9.45
CA GLN A 110 6.06 3.31 -10.25
C GLN A 110 5.04 4.04 -11.13
N LEU A 111 4.44 5.14 -10.62
CA LEU A 111 3.49 5.95 -11.38
C LEU A 111 4.15 6.83 -12.46
N ASP A 112 5.38 7.27 -12.23
CA ASP A 112 6.10 8.19 -13.11
C ASP A 112 6.99 7.45 -14.13
N THR A 113 7.24 6.15 -13.91
CA THR A 113 7.99 5.31 -14.84
C THR A 113 7.04 4.71 -15.88
N GLU A 114 7.10 5.23 -17.10
CA GLU A 114 6.13 4.92 -18.16
C GLU A 114 6.00 3.41 -18.42
N ASP A 115 7.12 2.69 -18.58
CA ASP A 115 7.17 1.27 -18.95
C ASP A 115 6.64 0.31 -17.87
N ARG A 116 6.27 0.82 -16.68
CA ARG A 116 5.67 0.03 -15.60
C ARG A 116 4.15 -0.19 -15.76
N GLY A 117 3.48 0.59 -16.61
CA GLY A 117 2.07 0.44 -16.92
C GLY A 117 1.07 0.77 -15.80
N PHE A 118 1.50 1.40 -14.70
CA PHE A 118 0.61 1.79 -13.59
C PHE A 118 -0.29 2.98 -13.90
N SER A 119 0.09 3.79 -14.88
CA SER A 119 -0.58 5.04 -15.19
C SER A 119 -1.28 5.00 -16.56
N TYR A 120 -2.52 5.48 -16.62
CA TYR A 120 -3.25 5.73 -17.87
C TYR A 120 -2.81 7.04 -18.58
N ARG A 121 -1.80 7.73 -18.06
CA ARG A 121 -1.29 9.00 -18.64
C ARG A 121 -0.27 8.79 -19.74
N PHE A 122 0.39 7.65 -19.74
CA PHE A 122 1.40 7.26 -20.71
C PHE A 122 0.95 6.03 -21.47
N ASP A 123 1.34 5.92 -22.74
CA ASP A 123 1.13 4.70 -23.51
C ASP A 123 2.26 3.71 -23.23
N ALA A 124 1.95 2.67 -22.48
CA ALA A 124 2.90 1.72 -21.96
C ALA A 124 2.33 0.29 -21.98
N PRO A 125 3.19 -0.75 -21.94
CA PRO A 125 2.72 -2.13 -21.75
C PRO A 125 1.86 -2.27 -20.49
N LEU A 126 0.81 -3.09 -20.53
CA LEU A 126 -0.05 -3.41 -19.40
C LEU A 126 0.65 -4.39 -18.45
N ASP A 127 1.65 -3.91 -17.70
CA ASP A 127 2.39 -4.71 -16.73
C ASP A 127 1.77 -4.64 -15.32
N MET A 128 1.85 -3.50 -14.64
CA MET A 128 1.37 -3.20 -13.30
C MET A 128 1.94 -4.08 -12.17
N ARG A 129 2.97 -4.90 -12.41
CA ARG A 129 3.59 -5.70 -11.34
C ARG A 129 4.47 -4.82 -10.45
N MET A 130 4.26 -4.89 -9.14
CA MET A 130 5.19 -4.31 -8.16
C MET A 130 6.46 -5.15 -8.06
N ASP A 131 6.32 -6.48 -8.00
CA ASP A 131 7.44 -7.43 -8.09
C ASP A 131 7.52 -8.02 -9.51
N ARG A 132 8.55 -7.67 -10.26
CA ARG A 132 8.74 -8.18 -11.63
C ARG A 132 9.06 -9.67 -11.70
N ARG A 133 9.29 -10.35 -10.57
CA ARG A 133 9.48 -11.81 -10.51
C ARG A 133 8.16 -12.58 -10.60
N GLN A 134 7.03 -11.95 -10.27
CA GLN A 134 5.73 -12.60 -10.42
C GLN A 134 5.35 -12.75 -11.90
N THR A 135 4.52 -13.74 -12.20
CA THR A 135 4.12 -14.06 -13.58
C THR A 135 2.88 -13.29 -14.03
N LEU A 136 1.91 -13.09 -13.14
CA LEU A 136 0.63 -12.42 -13.46
C LEU A 136 0.84 -10.93 -13.73
N THR A 137 0.45 -10.48 -14.92
CA THR A 137 0.48 -9.07 -15.34
C THR A 137 -0.93 -8.51 -15.49
N ALA A 138 -1.06 -7.19 -15.56
CA ALA A 138 -2.33 -6.53 -15.90
C ALA A 138 -2.82 -6.97 -17.31
N ARG A 139 -1.90 -7.22 -18.25
CA ARG A 139 -2.20 -7.76 -19.57
C ARG A 139 -2.89 -9.12 -19.48
N ASP A 140 -2.39 -10.01 -18.63
CA ASP A 140 -2.96 -11.34 -18.44
C ASP A 140 -4.38 -11.26 -17.86
N ILE A 141 -4.61 -10.40 -16.88
CA ILE A 141 -5.93 -10.16 -16.30
C ILE A 141 -6.90 -9.69 -17.39
N VAL A 142 -6.54 -8.64 -18.11
CA VAL A 142 -7.39 -8.03 -19.12
C VAL A 142 -7.73 -8.99 -20.28
N ASN A 143 -6.75 -9.81 -20.71
CA ASN A 143 -6.92 -10.68 -21.85
C ASN A 143 -7.45 -12.09 -21.52
N ASN A 144 -7.24 -12.60 -20.30
CA ASN A 144 -7.54 -14.01 -19.99
C ASN A 144 -8.71 -14.20 -19.02
N TYR A 145 -9.01 -13.21 -18.15
CA TYR A 145 -10.12 -13.34 -17.19
C TYR A 145 -11.46 -13.34 -17.93
N SER A 146 -12.43 -14.10 -17.45
CA SER A 146 -13.81 -14.08 -17.95
C SER A 146 -14.48 -12.73 -17.72
N GLU A 147 -15.58 -12.44 -18.43
CA GLU A 147 -16.36 -11.22 -18.23
C GLU A 147 -16.83 -11.07 -16.79
N MET A 148 -17.20 -12.20 -16.15
CA MET A 148 -17.67 -12.20 -14.77
C MET A 148 -16.52 -11.89 -13.78
N GLU A 149 -15.34 -12.48 -13.96
CA GLU A 149 -14.16 -12.17 -13.14
C GLU A 149 -13.75 -10.70 -13.29
N LEU A 150 -13.68 -10.18 -14.50
CA LEU A 150 -13.43 -8.75 -14.76
C LEU A 150 -14.48 -7.87 -14.09
N TYR A 151 -15.76 -8.22 -14.19
CA TYR A 151 -16.83 -7.49 -13.50
C TYR A 151 -16.59 -7.47 -11.99
N HIS A 152 -16.29 -8.62 -11.37
CA HIS A 152 -16.07 -8.70 -9.92
C HIS A 152 -14.89 -7.85 -9.48
N ILE A 153 -13.73 -7.95 -10.12
CA ILE A 153 -12.58 -7.13 -9.71
C ILE A 153 -12.85 -5.64 -9.89
N ILE A 154 -13.49 -5.22 -10.99
CA ILE A 154 -13.77 -3.79 -11.23
C ILE A 154 -14.83 -3.27 -10.24
N TRP A 155 -15.83 -4.09 -9.90
CA TRP A 155 -16.84 -3.75 -8.92
C TRP A 155 -16.30 -3.74 -7.49
N ASP A 156 -15.62 -4.82 -7.07
CA ASP A 156 -15.20 -5.04 -5.68
C ASP A 156 -13.96 -4.20 -5.32
N TYR A 157 -13.00 -4.04 -6.25
CA TYR A 157 -11.75 -3.33 -6.00
C TYR A 157 -11.72 -1.91 -6.58
N GLY A 158 -12.50 -1.66 -7.63
CA GLY A 158 -12.64 -0.33 -8.22
C GLY A 158 -13.77 0.48 -7.60
N GLU A 159 -14.75 -0.19 -6.99
CA GLU A 159 -16.02 0.44 -6.59
C GLU A 159 -16.65 1.23 -7.78
N ASP A 160 -16.50 0.71 -9.02
CA ASP A 160 -16.90 1.38 -10.26
C ASP A 160 -18.35 1.01 -10.64
N PRO A 161 -19.29 1.97 -10.68
CA PRO A 161 -20.68 1.69 -11.02
C PRO A 161 -20.87 1.20 -12.46
N PHE A 162 -19.88 1.40 -13.34
CA PHE A 162 -19.91 0.94 -14.72
C PHE A 162 -19.18 -0.40 -14.94
N ALA A 163 -18.78 -1.08 -13.88
CA ALA A 163 -18.00 -2.33 -13.90
C ALA A 163 -18.51 -3.36 -14.90
N LYS A 164 -19.84 -3.60 -14.93
CA LYS A 164 -20.47 -4.55 -15.85
C LYS A 164 -20.27 -4.16 -17.31
N ASN A 165 -20.44 -2.88 -17.63
CA ASN A 165 -20.31 -2.39 -19.00
C ASN A 165 -18.84 -2.35 -19.44
N ILE A 166 -17.93 -2.00 -18.53
CA ILE A 166 -16.48 -2.01 -18.77
C ILE A 166 -16.00 -3.43 -19.05
N ALA A 167 -16.35 -4.41 -18.21
CA ALA A 167 -16.00 -5.82 -18.41
C ALA A 167 -16.48 -6.35 -19.77
N LYS A 168 -17.73 -6.06 -20.14
CA LYS A 168 -18.28 -6.41 -21.45
C LYS A 168 -17.49 -5.81 -22.60
N HIS A 169 -17.10 -4.52 -22.49
CA HIS A 169 -16.32 -3.83 -23.54
C HIS A 169 -14.91 -4.41 -23.67
N ILE A 170 -14.25 -4.73 -22.55
CA ILE A 170 -12.95 -5.39 -22.56
C ILE A 170 -13.03 -6.72 -23.30
N VAL A 171 -13.97 -7.59 -22.91
CA VAL A 171 -14.13 -8.92 -23.54
C VAL A 171 -14.45 -8.82 -25.02
N LYS A 172 -15.31 -7.86 -25.42
CA LYS A 172 -15.64 -7.63 -26.82
C LYS A 172 -14.41 -7.20 -27.63
N ASN A 173 -13.63 -6.22 -27.14
CA ASN A 173 -12.50 -5.68 -27.89
C ASN A 173 -11.34 -6.66 -27.99
N ARG A 174 -11.03 -7.40 -26.93
CA ARG A 174 -9.93 -8.39 -26.96
C ARG A 174 -10.20 -9.59 -27.88
N ALA A 175 -11.47 -9.83 -28.25
CA ALA A 175 -11.83 -10.89 -29.21
C ALA A 175 -11.30 -10.60 -30.62
N ASP A 176 -11.17 -9.32 -30.99
CA ASP A 176 -10.63 -8.89 -32.28
C ASP A 176 -9.09 -8.81 -32.25
N LYS A 177 -8.53 -8.25 -31.17
CA LYS A 177 -7.09 -8.07 -30.96
C LYS A 177 -6.79 -8.04 -29.46
N PRO A 178 -5.76 -8.74 -28.94
CA PRO A 178 -5.32 -8.60 -27.56
C PRO A 178 -5.04 -7.15 -27.20
N ILE A 179 -5.43 -6.76 -25.95
CA ILE A 179 -5.20 -5.43 -25.40
C ILE A 179 -3.80 -5.43 -24.80
N GLU A 180 -2.89 -4.66 -25.39
CA GLU A 180 -1.46 -4.69 -25.06
C GLU A 180 -1.02 -3.48 -24.21
N THR A 181 -1.67 -2.31 -24.41
CA THR A 181 -1.20 -1.07 -23.81
C THR A 181 -2.23 -0.41 -22.91
N THR A 182 -1.72 0.46 -22.04
CA THR A 182 -2.54 1.29 -21.15
C THR A 182 -3.49 2.20 -21.92
N PHE A 183 -3.09 2.72 -23.09
CA PHE A 183 -3.94 3.57 -23.92
C PHE A 183 -5.06 2.78 -24.60
N GLU A 184 -4.76 1.58 -25.12
CA GLU A 184 -5.79 0.70 -25.65
C GLU A 184 -6.89 0.42 -24.62
N LEU A 185 -6.47 0.02 -23.40
CA LEU A 185 -7.40 -0.21 -22.29
C LEU A 185 -8.16 1.06 -21.89
N ASN A 186 -7.49 2.20 -21.82
CA ASN A 186 -8.09 3.49 -21.48
C ASN A 186 -9.20 3.88 -22.46
N GLU A 187 -8.99 3.73 -23.77
CA GLU A 187 -10.00 4.04 -24.76
C GLU A 187 -11.22 3.09 -24.68
N ILE A 188 -10.99 1.82 -24.39
CA ILE A 188 -12.07 0.84 -24.16
C ILE A 188 -12.92 1.24 -22.94
N ILE A 189 -12.29 1.63 -21.83
CA ILE A 189 -12.99 2.08 -20.62
C ILE A 189 -13.77 3.36 -20.92
N LYS A 190 -13.16 4.33 -21.58
CA LYS A 190 -13.85 5.56 -22.00
C LYS A 190 -15.09 5.27 -22.85
N ALA A 191 -15.01 4.34 -23.79
CA ALA A 191 -16.15 3.95 -24.61
C ALA A 191 -17.28 3.31 -23.79
N ALA A 192 -16.94 2.60 -22.71
CA ALA A 192 -17.90 1.94 -21.82
C ALA A 192 -18.61 2.90 -20.85
N VAL A 193 -18.03 4.06 -20.53
CA VAL A 193 -18.58 5.02 -19.57
C VAL A 193 -19.33 6.14 -20.29
N PRO A 194 -20.57 6.52 -19.89
CA PRO A 194 -21.31 7.59 -20.51
C PRO A 194 -20.57 8.93 -20.49
N ALA A 195 -20.62 9.69 -21.60
CA ALA A 195 -19.88 10.95 -21.75
C ALA A 195 -20.11 11.95 -20.61
N LYS A 196 -21.36 12.07 -20.13
CA LYS A 196 -21.74 12.94 -19.00
C LYS A 196 -20.99 12.59 -17.72
N MET A 197 -20.70 11.31 -17.49
CA MET A 197 -20.05 10.84 -16.24
C MET A 197 -18.52 11.02 -16.28
N ARG A 198 -17.93 11.15 -17.47
CA ARG A 198 -16.48 11.39 -17.62
C ARG A 198 -16.02 12.77 -17.11
N GLN A 199 -16.96 13.69 -16.87
CA GLN A 199 -16.67 15.03 -16.35
C GLN A 199 -16.37 15.03 -14.83
N ASN A 200 -16.76 13.98 -14.08
CA ASN A 200 -16.60 13.87 -12.64
C ASN A 200 -15.24 13.25 -12.21
N GLY A 201 -14.30 13.12 -13.13
CA GLY A 201 -12.98 12.53 -12.92
C GLY A 201 -12.57 11.62 -14.08
N HIS A 202 -11.33 11.15 -14.08
CA HIS A 202 -10.86 10.30 -15.16
C HIS A 202 -11.54 8.91 -15.08
N PRO A 203 -12.26 8.47 -16.14
CA PRO A 203 -13.08 7.26 -16.09
C PRO A 203 -12.28 5.97 -15.84
N SER A 204 -11.00 5.96 -16.19
CA SER A 204 -10.15 4.77 -16.02
C SER A 204 -9.54 4.63 -14.63
N LYS A 205 -9.65 5.65 -13.76
CA LYS A 205 -9.00 5.65 -12.45
C LYS A 205 -9.36 4.42 -11.61
N GLN A 206 -10.65 4.13 -11.51
CA GLN A 206 -11.18 3.03 -10.69
C GLN A 206 -10.85 1.67 -11.29
N THR A 207 -10.96 1.51 -12.60
CA THR A 207 -10.63 0.26 -13.29
C THR A 207 -9.14 -0.04 -13.23
N PHE A 208 -8.25 0.96 -13.42
CA PHE A 208 -6.79 0.78 -13.26
C PHE A 208 -6.43 0.40 -11.83
N GLN A 209 -7.05 1.03 -10.83
CA GLN A 209 -6.89 0.64 -9.42
C GLN A 209 -7.31 -0.81 -9.20
N ALA A 210 -8.45 -1.24 -9.75
CA ALA A 210 -8.96 -2.59 -9.59
C ALA A 210 -8.01 -3.65 -10.17
N ILE A 211 -7.54 -3.43 -11.39
CA ILE A 211 -6.61 -4.33 -12.08
C ILE A 211 -5.27 -4.40 -11.32
N ARG A 212 -4.78 -3.26 -10.81
CA ARG A 212 -3.56 -3.18 -10.01
C ARG A 212 -3.67 -3.98 -8.71
N ILE A 213 -4.78 -3.80 -7.98
CA ILE A 213 -5.06 -4.53 -6.74
C ILE A 213 -5.08 -6.03 -6.98
N GLU A 214 -5.75 -6.47 -8.06
CA GLU A 214 -5.79 -7.89 -8.45
C GLU A 214 -4.40 -8.40 -8.83
N CYS A 215 -3.69 -7.69 -9.71
CA CYS A 215 -2.36 -8.06 -10.19
C CYS A 215 -1.37 -8.29 -9.03
N ASN A 216 -1.42 -7.44 -8.01
CA ASN A 216 -0.49 -7.47 -6.88
C ASN A 216 -1.09 -8.10 -5.61
N GLN A 217 -2.32 -8.58 -5.66
CA GLN A 217 -3.05 -9.15 -4.51
C GLN A 217 -3.04 -8.24 -3.27
N GLU A 218 -3.06 -6.91 -3.46
CA GLU A 218 -2.77 -5.90 -2.44
C GLU A 218 -3.62 -6.08 -1.18
N LEU A 219 -4.94 -6.32 -1.32
CA LEU A 219 -5.85 -6.45 -0.19
C LEU A 219 -5.69 -7.77 0.57
N GLU A 220 -5.36 -8.87 -0.13
CA GLU A 220 -5.14 -10.18 0.50
C GLU A 220 -3.82 -10.21 1.27
N VAL A 221 -2.76 -9.63 0.67
CA VAL A 221 -1.47 -9.42 1.32
C VAL A 221 -1.63 -8.60 2.60
N LEU A 222 -2.37 -7.48 2.52
CA LEU A 222 -2.65 -6.63 3.67
C LEU A 222 -3.40 -7.37 4.79
N LYS A 223 -4.47 -8.09 4.46
CA LYS A 223 -5.24 -8.86 5.44
C LYS A 223 -4.40 -9.89 6.18
N LYS A 224 -3.51 -10.60 5.46
CA LYS A 224 -2.63 -11.62 6.04
C LYS A 224 -1.56 -11.02 6.95
N ALA A 225 -0.96 -9.90 6.56
CA ALA A 225 0.15 -9.30 7.30
C ALA A 225 -0.25 -8.64 8.62
N LEU A 226 -1.45 -8.04 8.71
CA LEU A 226 -1.81 -7.13 9.80
C LEU A 226 -1.70 -7.74 11.19
N ASP A 227 -2.23 -8.94 11.40
CA ASP A 227 -2.24 -9.58 12.73
C ASP A 227 -0.82 -10.02 13.15
N GLU A 228 -0.02 -10.52 12.21
CA GLU A 228 1.37 -10.95 12.46
C GLU A 228 2.28 -9.74 12.76
N LEU A 229 2.10 -8.63 12.05
CA LEU A 229 2.85 -7.40 12.28
C LEU A 229 2.46 -6.74 13.61
N ILE A 230 1.17 -6.81 14.01
CA ILE A 230 0.76 -6.38 15.35
C ILE A 230 1.39 -7.27 16.44
N ASP A 231 1.51 -8.57 16.20
CA ASP A 231 2.13 -9.49 17.16
C ASP A 231 3.64 -9.28 17.27
N LEU A 232 4.29 -8.84 16.20
CA LEU A 232 5.71 -8.51 16.17
C LEU A 232 6.07 -7.26 17.00
N LEU A 233 5.13 -6.35 17.27
CA LEU A 233 5.41 -5.15 18.05
C LEU A 233 5.76 -5.48 19.50
N ASN A 234 6.78 -4.81 20.01
CA ASN A 234 7.08 -4.73 21.44
C ASN A 234 5.99 -3.95 22.19
N PRO A 235 5.79 -4.17 23.51
CA PRO A 235 4.92 -3.33 24.32
C PRO A 235 5.28 -1.84 24.20
N GLY A 236 4.29 -0.98 23.93
CA GLY A 236 4.47 0.44 23.63
C GLY A 236 4.88 0.75 22.19
N GLY A 237 5.24 -0.26 21.41
CA GLY A 237 5.56 -0.12 19.98
C GLY A 237 4.34 0.32 19.15
N ARG A 238 4.57 1.05 18.06
CA ARG A 238 3.50 1.62 17.24
C ARG A 238 3.52 1.13 15.80
N PHE A 239 2.33 0.88 15.28
CA PHE A 239 2.08 0.54 13.90
C PHE A 239 1.38 1.70 13.19
N CYS A 240 2.08 2.36 12.28
CA CYS A 240 1.60 3.46 11.46
C CYS A 240 1.32 2.95 10.04
N ILE A 241 0.08 3.11 9.57
CA ILE A 241 -0.33 2.67 8.23
C ILE A 241 -0.99 3.84 7.49
N ILE A 242 -0.44 4.18 6.32
CA ILE A 242 -1.00 5.14 5.39
C ILE A 242 -1.78 4.35 4.32
N THR A 243 -3.03 4.73 4.09
CA THR A 243 -3.93 4.12 3.11
C THR A 243 -4.39 5.16 2.11
N PHE A 244 -4.67 4.77 0.86
CA PHE A 244 -5.05 5.70 -0.22
C PHE A 244 -6.45 5.48 -0.78
N HIS A 245 -7.10 4.39 -0.43
CA HIS A 245 -8.49 4.14 -0.84
C HIS A 245 -9.33 3.48 0.26
N SER A 246 -10.66 3.49 0.05
CA SER A 246 -11.67 3.04 1.02
C SER A 246 -11.49 1.61 1.50
N LEU A 247 -11.07 0.70 0.61
CA LEU A 247 -10.91 -0.73 0.92
C LEU A 247 -9.75 -0.98 1.87
N GLU A 248 -8.58 -0.39 1.62
CA GLU A 248 -7.43 -0.46 2.53
C GLU A 248 -7.80 0.10 3.90
N ASP A 249 -8.35 1.32 3.94
CA ASP A 249 -8.75 2.00 5.19
C ASP A 249 -9.73 1.17 6.01
N ARG A 250 -10.69 0.50 5.33
CA ARG A 250 -11.66 -0.39 5.96
C ARG A 250 -11.00 -1.63 6.58
N ILE A 251 -10.06 -2.25 5.87
CA ILE A 251 -9.31 -3.43 6.34
C ILE A 251 -8.48 -3.06 7.58
N VAL A 252 -7.67 -2.01 7.49
CA VAL A 252 -6.81 -1.54 8.60
C VAL A 252 -7.65 -1.16 9.82
N LYS A 253 -8.69 -0.34 9.64
CA LYS A 253 -9.61 0.06 10.72
C LYS A 253 -10.22 -1.16 11.43
N ASN A 254 -10.67 -2.15 10.67
CA ASN A 254 -11.31 -3.33 11.24
C ASN A 254 -10.30 -4.23 11.96
N ALA A 255 -9.09 -4.40 11.42
CA ALA A 255 -8.02 -5.15 12.06
C ALA A 255 -7.59 -4.50 13.39
N PHE A 256 -7.35 -3.20 13.41
CA PHE A 256 -6.98 -2.47 14.62
C PHE A 256 -8.08 -2.56 15.70
N ARG A 257 -9.35 -2.38 15.33
CA ARG A 257 -10.49 -2.53 16.25
C ARG A 257 -10.60 -3.94 16.80
N ARG A 258 -10.43 -4.97 15.95
CA ARG A 258 -10.46 -6.37 16.37
C ARG A 258 -9.33 -6.69 17.36
N ASN A 259 -8.14 -6.14 17.17
CA ASN A 259 -7.01 -6.32 18.07
C ASN A 259 -7.13 -5.49 19.36
N GLU A 260 -7.81 -4.35 19.33
CA GLU A 260 -8.16 -3.57 20.53
C GLU A 260 -9.27 -4.26 21.35
N ASN A 261 -10.33 -4.70 20.69
CA ASN A 261 -11.50 -5.32 21.30
C ASN A 261 -11.79 -6.69 20.66
N PRO A 262 -11.01 -7.73 21.02
CA PRO A 262 -11.09 -9.02 20.36
C PRO A 262 -12.29 -9.89 20.83
N CYS A 263 -13.08 -9.42 21.80
CA CYS A 263 -14.22 -10.14 22.35
C CYS A 263 -15.24 -10.48 21.26
N THR A 264 -15.66 -11.75 21.21
CA THR A 264 -16.70 -12.29 20.31
C THR A 264 -17.92 -12.81 21.05
N CYS A 265 -18.02 -12.55 22.36
CA CYS A 265 -19.20 -12.91 23.13
C CYS A 265 -20.43 -12.11 22.68
N PRO A 266 -21.63 -12.69 22.75
CA PRO A 266 -22.85 -11.94 22.58
C PRO A 266 -22.94 -10.75 23.55
N PRO A 267 -23.44 -9.58 23.12
CA PRO A 267 -23.51 -8.38 23.96
C PRO A 267 -24.31 -8.57 25.26
N GLU A 268 -25.23 -9.54 25.29
CA GLU A 268 -26.10 -9.85 26.43
C GLU A 268 -25.37 -10.63 27.54
N PHE A 269 -24.15 -11.12 27.30
CA PHE A 269 -23.39 -11.86 28.32
C PHE A 269 -22.86 -10.89 29.39
N PRO A 270 -23.16 -11.13 30.67
CA PRO A 270 -22.74 -10.27 31.76
C PRO A 270 -21.21 -10.28 31.98
N VAL A 271 -20.55 -11.36 31.55
CA VAL A 271 -19.10 -11.55 31.66
C VAL A 271 -18.54 -12.15 30.38
N CYS A 272 -17.39 -11.67 29.94
CA CYS A 272 -16.70 -12.24 28.79
C CYS A 272 -16.17 -13.65 29.09
N VAL A 273 -16.55 -14.62 28.25
CA VAL A 273 -16.14 -16.04 28.39
C VAL A 273 -15.25 -16.52 27.24
N CYS A 274 -14.95 -15.68 26.24
CA CYS A 274 -14.17 -16.08 25.08
C CYS A 274 -12.64 -16.15 25.36
N GLY A 275 -12.17 -15.62 26.47
CA GLY A 275 -10.75 -15.61 26.87
C GLY A 275 -9.83 -14.77 26.00
N LYS A 276 -10.37 -14.02 25.01
CA LYS A 276 -9.56 -13.17 24.12
C LYS A 276 -9.12 -11.91 24.83
N VAL A 277 -7.84 -11.59 24.71
CA VAL A 277 -7.19 -10.45 25.37
C VAL A 277 -6.86 -9.38 24.32
N SER A 278 -7.09 -8.12 24.69
CA SER A 278 -6.69 -6.96 23.87
C SER A 278 -5.18 -6.94 23.66
N LYS A 279 -4.74 -6.82 22.42
CA LYS A 279 -3.33 -6.71 22.05
C LYS A 279 -2.80 -5.27 22.12
N GLY A 280 -3.67 -4.26 22.24
CA GLY A 280 -3.26 -2.88 22.23
C GLY A 280 -4.42 -1.91 22.18
N LYS A 281 -4.15 -0.69 21.74
CA LYS A 281 -5.15 0.37 21.58
C LYS A 281 -5.06 1.07 20.23
N VAL A 282 -6.19 1.49 19.70
CA VAL A 282 -6.28 2.34 18.50
C VAL A 282 -6.01 3.78 18.92
N ILE A 283 -4.87 4.34 18.51
CA ILE A 283 -4.52 5.74 18.79
C ILE A 283 -5.39 6.68 17.97
N THR A 284 -5.58 6.38 16.69
CA THR A 284 -6.34 7.21 15.75
C THR A 284 -7.76 6.65 15.54
N ARG A 285 -8.72 7.00 16.39
CA ARG A 285 -10.13 6.59 16.19
C ARG A 285 -10.70 7.15 14.89
N LYS A 286 -10.38 8.41 14.56
CA LYS A 286 -10.51 9.01 13.23
C LYS A 286 -9.12 9.01 12.59
N PRO A 287 -9.01 8.75 11.27
CA PRO A 287 -7.69 8.81 10.63
C PRO A 287 -7.14 10.23 10.69
N ILE A 288 -5.83 10.37 10.78
CA ILE A 288 -5.15 11.62 10.52
C ILE A 288 -5.17 11.84 9.01
N LEU A 289 -5.46 13.06 8.60
CA LEU A 289 -5.47 13.47 7.19
C LEU A 289 -4.25 14.34 6.90
N PRO A 290 -3.80 14.42 5.65
CA PRO A 290 -2.71 15.31 5.26
C PRO A 290 -3.00 16.76 5.63
N SER A 291 -1.96 17.50 5.99
CA SER A 291 -2.08 18.94 6.27
C SER A 291 -2.43 19.72 5.00
N VAL A 292 -2.90 20.96 5.17
CA VAL A 292 -3.21 21.84 4.04
C VAL A 292 -1.94 22.16 3.25
N GLU A 293 -0.83 22.38 3.94
CA GLU A 293 0.48 22.65 3.37
C GLU A 293 0.99 21.48 2.53
N GLU A 294 0.77 20.23 2.99
CA GLU A 294 1.13 19.05 2.20
C GLU A 294 0.27 18.94 0.94
N LEU A 295 -1.03 19.21 1.03
CA LEU A 295 -1.93 19.13 -0.12
C LEU A 295 -1.60 20.15 -1.21
N GLU A 296 -1.00 21.29 -0.86
CA GLU A 296 -0.55 22.30 -1.83
C GLU A 296 0.66 21.83 -2.64
N VAL A 297 1.59 21.10 -2.00
CA VAL A 297 2.85 20.65 -2.65
C VAL A 297 2.80 19.21 -3.16
N ASN A 298 1.95 18.36 -2.57
CA ASN A 298 1.85 16.94 -2.91
C ASN A 298 0.40 16.52 -3.16
N SER A 299 -0.06 16.69 -4.39
CA SER A 299 -1.43 16.30 -4.79
C SER A 299 -1.75 14.81 -4.62
N ARG A 300 -0.73 13.94 -4.48
CA ARG A 300 -0.89 12.48 -4.26
C ARG A 300 -1.37 12.17 -2.85
N SER A 301 -1.11 13.06 -1.88
CA SER A 301 -1.59 12.92 -0.50
C SER A 301 -3.11 13.08 -0.35
N LYS A 302 -3.82 13.59 -1.37
CA LYS A 302 -5.24 13.97 -1.26
C LYS A 302 -6.17 12.88 -0.73
N SER A 303 -5.86 11.62 -0.99
CA SER A 303 -6.66 10.47 -0.52
C SER A 303 -6.04 9.77 0.69
N ALA A 304 -4.86 10.20 1.13
CA ALA A 304 -4.12 9.56 2.20
C ALA A 304 -4.84 9.63 3.55
N LYS A 305 -4.73 8.57 4.33
CA LYS A 305 -5.26 8.46 5.69
C LYS A 305 -4.28 7.68 6.54
N LEU A 306 -3.76 8.30 7.58
CA LEU A 306 -2.89 7.64 8.54
C LEU A 306 -3.70 7.04 9.69
N ARG A 307 -3.46 5.76 9.96
CA ARG A 307 -3.97 5.05 11.14
C ARG A 307 -2.84 4.52 12.00
N VAL A 308 -3.03 4.58 13.31
CA VAL A 308 -2.03 4.22 14.29
C VAL A 308 -2.61 3.30 15.35
N PHE A 309 -1.89 2.22 15.63
CA PHE A 309 -2.15 1.26 16.71
C PHE A 309 -0.93 1.19 17.62
N GLU A 310 -1.14 1.08 18.94
CA GLU A 310 -0.08 0.93 19.92
C GLU A 310 -0.26 -0.40 20.66
N LYS A 311 0.80 -1.21 20.72
CA LYS A 311 0.84 -2.49 21.44
C LYS A 311 0.79 -2.26 22.95
N LYS A 312 0.10 -3.14 23.68
CA LYS A 312 0.15 -3.21 25.16
C LYS A 312 1.32 -4.02 25.65
#